data_8ed8233e9f63e21abb0f8a03ff1b6d44
#
_entry.id   8ed8233e9f63e21abb0f8a03ff1b6d44
#
_cell.length_a   1.000
_cell.length_b   1.000
_cell.length_c   1.000
_cell.angle_alpha   90.00
_cell.angle_beta   90.00
_cell.angle_gamma   90.00
#
_symmetry.space_group_name_H-M   'P 1'
#
loop_
_entity.id
_entity.type
_entity.pdbx_description
1 polymer ?
#
loop_
_entity_poly.entity_id
_entity_poly.type
_entity_poly.pdbx_seq_one_letter_code
_entity_poly.pdbx_strand_id
1 'polypeptide(L)'
;MNMGACMAPAAASTIEQHLKDFGRKPDYYDKIITGDLGTVGQTVLIDLLTKKGIDISGQHMDCGIEIFDAKEQDTHAGGSGCGCSAVTLSAYILKMLEEGVWKHVLFAPTGALLSKTSFNEGQNVPGIAHAVVLESPE
;
A
#
# COMPACT_ATOMS: atom_id res chain seq x y z
N MET A 1 7.06 15.61 -8.78
CA MET A 1 6.31 15.13 -7.59
C MET A 1 6.30 13.62 -7.59
N ASN A 2 6.60 12.97 -6.45
CA ASN A 2 6.51 11.52 -6.34
C ASN A 2 5.15 11.16 -5.72
N MET A 3 4.30 10.47 -6.49
CA MET A 3 2.93 10.12 -6.07
C MET A 3 2.93 9.11 -4.92
N GLY A 4 3.87 8.16 -4.92
CA GLY A 4 4.00 7.22 -3.82
C GLY A 4 4.34 7.90 -2.50
N ALA A 5 5.26 8.85 -2.53
CA ALA A 5 5.59 9.65 -1.35
C ALA A 5 4.40 10.48 -0.86
N CYS A 6 3.55 10.95 -1.78
CA CYS A 6 2.31 11.66 -1.44
C CYS A 6 1.28 10.76 -0.73
N MET A 7 1.16 9.50 -1.17
CA MET A 7 0.19 8.55 -0.63
C MET A 7 0.66 7.84 0.65
N ALA A 8 1.96 7.75 0.87
CA ALA A 8 2.53 7.01 2.00
C ALA A 8 2.06 7.48 3.38
N PRO A 9 1.91 8.79 3.66
CA PRO A 9 1.37 9.23 4.95
C PRO A 9 -0.07 8.77 5.19
N ALA A 10 -0.91 8.75 4.17
CA ALA A 10 -2.28 8.26 4.28
C ALA A 10 -2.30 6.75 4.58
N ALA A 11 -1.46 5.98 3.88
CA ALA A 11 -1.31 4.55 4.15
C ALA A 11 -0.80 4.31 5.59
N ALA A 12 0.19 5.06 6.05
CA ALA A 12 0.71 4.95 7.41
C ALA A 12 -0.37 5.22 8.46
N SER A 13 -1.12 6.29 8.28
CA SER A 13 -2.22 6.66 9.20
C SER A 13 -3.30 5.58 9.24
N THR A 14 -3.70 5.05 8.10
CA THR A 14 -4.73 4.02 7.99
C THR A 14 -4.27 2.72 8.62
N ILE A 15 -3.05 2.27 8.36
CA ILE A 15 -2.48 1.04 8.95
C ILE A 15 -2.35 1.19 10.47
N GLU A 16 -1.80 2.31 10.94
CA GLU A 16 -1.65 2.58 12.38
C GLU A 16 -3.01 2.53 13.08
N GLN A 17 -3.99 3.23 12.55
CA GLN A 17 -5.33 3.30 13.14
C GLN A 17 -5.99 1.92 13.16
N HIS A 18 -5.85 1.15 12.09
CA HIS A 18 -6.37 -0.22 12.03
C HIS A 18 -5.76 -1.11 13.11
N LEU A 19 -4.44 -1.10 13.25
CA LEU A 19 -3.76 -1.92 14.25
C LEU A 19 -4.17 -1.53 15.67
N LYS A 20 -4.36 -0.23 15.95
CA LYS A 20 -4.86 0.26 17.23
C LYS A 20 -6.29 -0.19 17.52
N ASP A 21 -7.19 0.00 16.55
CA ASP A 21 -8.61 -0.29 16.72
C ASP A 21 -8.87 -1.76 17.01
N PHE A 22 -8.09 -2.65 16.40
CA PHE A 22 -8.22 -4.09 16.59
C PHE A 22 -7.28 -4.68 17.63
N GLY A 23 -6.39 -3.88 18.21
CA GLY A 23 -5.41 -4.34 19.19
C GLY A 23 -4.46 -5.40 18.61
N ARG A 24 -4.10 -5.27 17.32
CA ARG A 24 -3.26 -6.22 16.59
C ARG A 24 -1.88 -5.65 16.33
N LYS A 25 -0.88 -6.55 16.32
CA LYS A 25 0.47 -6.25 15.88
C LYS A 25 0.64 -6.60 14.40
N PRO A 26 1.64 -6.05 13.70
CA PRO A 26 1.89 -6.38 12.29
C PRO A 26 2.05 -7.87 12.00
N ASP A 27 2.62 -8.62 12.94
CA ASP A 27 2.84 -10.07 12.80
C ASP A 27 1.56 -10.92 12.81
N TYR A 28 0.43 -10.35 13.16
CA TYR A 28 -0.88 -10.98 12.98
C TYR A 28 -1.17 -11.24 11.49
N TYR A 29 -0.64 -10.41 10.62
CA TYR A 29 -0.86 -10.51 9.18
C TYR A 29 0.30 -11.22 8.49
N ASP A 30 -0.02 -12.13 7.55
CA ASP A 30 0.97 -12.72 6.65
C ASP A 30 1.52 -11.66 5.70
N LYS A 31 0.65 -10.77 5.23
CA LYS A 31 1.02 -9.63 4.39
C LYS A 31 0.21 -8.39 4.75
N ILE A 32 0.88 -7.25 4.64
CA ILE A 32 0.28 -5.91 4.68
C ILE A 32 0.58 -5.29 3.31
N ILE A 33 -0.45 -5.15 2.49
CA ILE A 33 -0.30 -4.85 1.06
C ILE A 33 -0.82 -3.46 0.77
N THR A 34 0.02 -2.63 0.18
CA THR A 34 -0.36 -1.29 -0.28
C THR A 34 -0.52 -1.24 -1.80
N GLY A 35 -1.22 -0.23 -2.29
CA GLY A 35 -1.44 -0.01 -3.72
C GLY A 35 -0.49 1.05 -4.27
N ASP A 36 0.42 0.65 -5.14
CA ASP A 36 1.25 1.51 -5.98
C ASP A 36 1.99 2.66 -5.27
N LEU A 37 2.55 2.40 -4.10
CA LEU A 37 3.46 3.34 -3.46
C LEU A 37 4.80 3.43 -4.18
N GLY A 38 5.22 2.34 -4.82
CA GLY A 38 6.53 2.22 -5.42
C GLY A 38 7.64 2.17 -4.37
N THR A 39 8.88 2.15 -4.83
CA THR A 39 10.04 2.01 -3.94
C THR A 39 10.23 3.19 -3.00
N VAL A 40 10.02 4.41 -3.49
CA VAL A 40 10.14 5.63 -2.67
C VAL A 40 9.02 5.69 -1.64
N GLY A 41 7.77 5.47 -2.06
CA GLY A 41 6.64 5.48 -1.15
C GLY A 41 6.73 4.37 -0.09
N GLN A 42 7.21 3.19 -0.46
CA GLN A 42 7.47 2.10 0.48
C GLN A 42 8.48 2.51 1.57
N THR A 43 9.58 3.13 1.17
CA THR A 43 10.59 3.61 2.12
C THR A 43 10.01 4.63 3.09
N VAL A 44 9.23 5.58 2.58
CA VAL A 44 8.57 6.60 3.41
C VAL A 44 7.57 5.96 4.37
N LEU A 45 6.76 5.02 3.89
CA LEU A 45 5.77 4.30 4.72
C LEU A 45 6.44 3.57 5.89
N ILE A 46 7.45 2.79 5.58
CA ILE A 46 8.17 2.00 6.61
C ILE A 46 8.82 2.93 7.64
N ASP A 47 9.45 4.01 7.19
CA ASP A 47 10.08 4.99 8.07
C ASP A 47 9.05 5.67 9.00
N LEU A 48 7.92 6.10 8.45
CA LEU A 48 6.86 6.74 9.24
C LEU A 48 6.30 5.82 10.32
N LEU A 49 6.06 4.54 9.99
CA LEU A 49 5.55 3.57 10.96
C LEU A 49 6.62 3.16 11.98
N THR A 50 7.86 3.01 11.55
CA THR A 50 8.97 2.69 12.46
C THR A 50 9.17 3.77 13.52
N LYS A 51 9.03 5.03 13.17
CA LYS A 51 9.06 6.17 14.12
C LYS A 51 7.98 6.10 15.18
N LYS A 52 6.90 5.38 14.90
CA LYS A 52 5.78 5.13 15.84
C LYS A 52 5.89 3.80 16.57
N GLY A 53 7.01 3.09 16.42
CA GLY A 53 7.22 1.79 17.01
C GLY A 53 6.52 0.63 16.31
N ILE A 54 6.10 0.84 15.06
CA ILE A 54 5.41 -0.18 14.26
C ILE A 54 6.34 -0.61 13.12
N ASP A 55 6.78 -1.86 13.16
CA ASP A 55 7.64 -2.44 12.12
C ASP A 55 6.83 -3.37 11.23
N ILE A 56 6.62 -2.96 9.98
CA ILE A 56 5.93 -3.75 8.96
C ILE A 56 6.87 -4.29 7.88
N SER A 57 8.18 -4.10 8.02
CA SER A 57 9.14 -4.45 6.98
C SER A 57 9.13 -5.92 6.59
N GLY A 58 8.78 -6.81 7.52
CA GLY A 58 8.68 -8.25 7.26
C GLY A 58 7.39 -8.68 6.55
N GLN A 59 6.32 -7.90 6.62
CA GLN A 59 5.02 -8.21 6.06
C GLN A 59 4.64 -7.36 4.85
N HIS A 60 5.31 -6.23 4.66
CA HIS A 60 4.90 -5.27 3.63
C HIS A 60 5.18 -5.76 2.22
N MET A 61 4.18 -5.58 1.36
CA MET A 61 4.25 -5.78 -0.09
C MET A 61 3.52 -4.63 -0.77
N ASP A 62 4.05 -4.14 -1.87
CA ASP A 62 3.41 -3.08 -2.64
C ASP A 62 3.04 -3.56 -4.03
N CYS A 63 1.80 -3.30 -4.45
CA CYS A 63 1.29 -3.75 -5.74
C CYS A 63 2.11 -3.23 -6.91
N GLY A 64 2.54 -1.96 -6.86
CA GLY A 64 3.33 -1.36 -7.94
C GLY A 64 4.71 -1.97 -8.06
N ILE A 65 5.32 -2.38 -6.94
CA ILE A 65 6.61 -3.06 -6.93
C ILE A 65 6.48 -4.48 -7.49
N GLU A 66 5.40 -5.18 -7.15
CA GLU A 66 5.20 -6.58 -7.57
C GLU A 66 4.84 -6.74 -9.04
N ILE A 67 4.08 -5.81 -9.61
CA ILE A 67 3.62 -5.92 -11.01
C ILE A 67 4.70 -5.51 -12.01
N PHE A 68 5.51 -4.51 -11.69
CA PHE A 68 6.44 -3.91 -12.64
C PHE A 68 7.87 -4.40 -12.42
N ASP A 69 8.55 -4.73 -13.52
CA ASP A 69 9.99 -4.97 -13.50
C ASP A 69 10.74 -3.63 -13.65
N ALA A 70 11.24 -3.14 -12.54
CA ALA A 70 11.95 -1.86 -12.50
C ALA A 70 13.26 -1.84 -13.30
N LYS A 71 13.80 -3.01 -13.68
CA LYS A 71 15.03 -3.11 -14.46
C LYS A 71 14.76 -3.05 -15.96
N GLU A 72 13.64 -3.62 -16.39
CA GLU A 72 13.28 -3.71 -17.81
C GLU A 72 12.28 -2.65 -18.23
N GLN A 73 11.50 -2.14 -17.29
CA GLN A 73 10.46 -1.14 -17.55
C GLN A 73 10.85 0.19 -16.93
N ASP A 74 10.67 1.28 -17.67
CA ASP A 74 10.95 2.63 -17.19
C ASP A 74 9.84 3.10 -16.24
N THR A 75 9.82 2.53 -15.05
CA THR A 75 8.81 2.81 -14.02
C THR A 75 9.24 3.90 -13.05
N HIS A 76 10.47 4.41 -13.16
CA HIS A 76 11.07 5.29 -12.17
C HIS A 76 10.95 4.73 -10.74
N ALA A 77 10.26 5.41 -9.84
CA ALA A 77 10.13 4.98 -8.43
C ALA A 77 8.98 3.98 -8.20
N GLY A 78 8.32 3.59 -9.22
CA GLY A 78 7.14 2.73 -9.18
C GLY A 78 6.19 3.25 -10.23
N GLY A 79 5.25 2.54 -10.66
CA GLY A 79 4.54 3.06 -11.64
C GLY A 79 3.36 2.63 -12.15
N SER A 80 2.25 2.78 -11.99
CA SER A 80 1.23 2.16 -12.75
C SER A 80 0.04 3.01 -13.04
N GLY A 81 -0.44 3.69 -12.11
CA GLY A 81 -1.73 4.28 -12.25
C GLY A 81 -2.85 3.48 -11.57
N CYS A 82 -4.07 3.84 -11.86
CA CYS A 82 -5.23 3.53 -11.03
C CYS A 82 -5.72 2.07 -11.03
N GLY A 83 -5.25 1.24 -11.94
CA GLY A 83 -5.65 -0.17 -12.03
C GLY A 83 -4.78 -1.15 -11.25
N CYS A 84 -3.65 -0.71 -10.73
CA CYS A 84 -2.62 -1.58 -10.17
C CYS A 84 -3.12 -2.44 -9.01
N SER A 85 -3.74 -1.84 -8.01
CA SER A 85 -4.26 -2.56 -6.84
C SER A 85 -5.32 -3.59 -7.23
N ALA A 86 -6.24 -3.24 -8.12
CA ALA A 86 -7.30 -4.14 -8.54
C ALA A 86 -6.77 -5.33 -9.33
N VAL A 87 -5.80 -5.11 -10.21
CA VAL A 87 -5.14 -6.18 -10.98
C VAL A 87 -4.39 -7.13 -10.06
N THR A 88 -3.58 -6.60 -9.14
CA THR A 88 -2.83 -7.41 -8.19
C THR A 88 -3.75 -8.18 -7.26
N LEU A 89 -4.82 -7.56 -6.76
CA LEU A 89 -5.81 -8.23 -5.93
C LEU A 89 -6.41 -9.43 -6.66
N SER A 90 -6.92 -9.22 -7.88
CA SER A 90 -7.61 -10.25 -8.66
C SER A 90 -6.68 -11.36 -9.14
N ALA A 91 -5.48 -11.01 -9.62
CA ALA A 91 -4.58 -11.96 -10.26
C ALA A 91 -3.69 -12.72 -9.26
N TYR A 92 -3.41 -12.17 -8.10
CA TYR A 92 -2.40 -12.71 -7.20
C TYR A 92 -2.89 -12.86 -5.76
N ILE A 93 -3.36 -11.78 -5.12
CA ILE A 93 -3.68 -11.78 -3.69
C ILE A 93 -4.81 -12.76 -3.36
N LEU A 94 -5.91 -12.70 -4.11
CA LEU A 94 -7.05 -13.59 -3.87
C LEU A 94 -6.68 -15.04 -4.11
N LYS A 95 -5.82 -15.31 -5.08
CA LYS A 95 -5.33 -16.66 -5.35
C LYS A 95 -4.50 -17.20 -4.18
N MET A 96 -3.61 -16.41 -3.61
CA MET A 96 -2.80 -16.80 -2.47
C MET A 96 -3.65 -17.09 -1.23
N LEU A 97 -4.71 -16.32 -1.03
CA LEU A 97 -5.70 -16.55 0.03
C LEU A 97 -6.52 -17.81 -0.21
N GLU A 98 -6.99 -18.02 -1.43
CA GLU A 98 -7.77 -19.19 -1.82
C GLU A 98 -6.98 -20.49 -1.65
N GLU A 99 -5.70 -20.48 -2.00
CA GLU A 99 -4.79 -21.61 -1.84
C GLU A 99 -4.31 -21.81 -0.39
N GLY A 100 -4.65 -20.91 0.52
CA GLY A 100 -4.27 -20.97 1.93
C GLY A 100 -2.79 -20.66 2.19
N VAL A 101 -2.06 -20.10 1.22
CA VAL A 101 -0.67 -19.66 1.38
C VAL A 101 -0.61 -18.49 2.37
N TRP A 102 -1.53 -17.56 2.24
CA TRP A 102 -1.76 -16.49 3.23
C TRP A 102 -3.11 -16.71 3.90
N LYS A 103 -3.16 -16.49 5.20
CA LYS A 103 -4.38 -16.63 6.00
C LYS A 103 -5.01 -15.30 6.35
N HIS A 104 -4.20 -14.31 6.68
CA HIS A 104 -4.65 -12.97 7.07
C HIS A 104 -3.86 -11.93 6.29
N VAL A 105 -4.56 -11.13 5.51
CA VAL A 105 -3.97 -10.04 4.72
C VAL A 105 -4.66 -8.74 5.07
N LEU A 106 -3.87 -7.71 5.38
CA LEU A 106 -4.36 -6.34 5.43
C LEU A 106 -4.09 -5.69 4.07
N PHE A 107 -5.17 -5.43 3.34
CA PHE A 107 -5.11 -4.81 2.02
C PHE A 107 -5.46 -3.33 2.14
N ALA A 108 -4.48 -2.47 1.87
CA ALA A 108 -4.58 -1.02 2.03
C ALA A 108 -4.28 -0.32 0.70
N PRO A 109 -5.21 -0.34 -0.26
CA PRO A 109 -5.05 0.39 -1.51
C PRO A 109 -4.96 1.88 -1.25
N THR A 110 -4.20 2.56 -2.09
CA THR A 110 -3.93 3.98 -1.96
C THR A 110 -4.38 4.76 -3.19
N GLY A 111 -4.59 6.05 -3.01
CA GLY A 111 -4.94 6.96 -4.08
C GLY A 111 -4.46 8.37 -3.80
N ALA A 112 -4.46 9.19 -4.84
CA ALA A 112 -4.17 10.60 -4.75
C ALA A 112 -5.31 11.38 -5.39
N LEU A 113 -5.83 12.37 -4.67
CA LEU A 113 -6.93 13.19 -5.13
C LEU A 113 -6.41 14.32 -6.01
N LEU A 114 -6.33 14.04 -7.31
CA LEU A 114 -5.92 15.04 -8.30
C LEU A 114 -7.12 15.91 -8.68
N SER A 115 -6.99 17.23 -8.46
CA SER A 115 -7.93 18.19 -8.96
C SER A 115 -7.23 19.27 -9.80
N LYS A 116 -7.89 19.74 -10.83
CA LYS A 116 -7.36 20.83 -11.68
C LYS A 116 -7.13 22.09 -10.86
N THR A 117 -8.04 22.38 -9.93
CA THR A 117 -7.95 23.54 -9.06
C THR A 117 -6.72 23.47 -8.16
N SER A 118 -6.53 22.37 -7.45
CA SER A 118 -5.37 22.19 -6.56
C SER A 118 -4.06 22.27 -7.34
N PHE A 119 -4.00 21.67 -8.53
CA PHE A 119 -2.82 21.73 -9.38
C PHE A 119 -2.52 23.16 -9.83
N ASN A 120 -3.53 23.90 -10.32
CA ASN A 120 -3.37 25.27 -10.80
C ASN A 120 -3.00 26.26 -9.69
N GLU A 121 -3.47 26.01 -8.47
CA GLU A 121 -3.17 26.84 -7.29
C GLU A 121 -1.87 26.45 -6.59
N GLY A 122 -1.15 25.45 -7.08
CA GLY A 122 0.08 24.95 -6.47
C GLY A 122 -0.12 24.31 -5.10
N GLN A 123 -1.31 23.86 -4.80
CA GLN A 123 -1.63 23.17 -3.56
C GLN A 123 -1.13 21.72 -3.57
N ASN A 124 -0.91 21.18 -2.39
CA ASN A 124 -0.55 19.78 -2.25
C ASN A 124 -1.68 18.86 -2.69
N VAL A 125 -1.31 17.73 -3.33
CA VAL A 125 -2.25 16.67 -3.69
C VAL A 125 -2.51 15.81 -2.46
N PRO A 126 -3.76 15.70 -1.97
CA PRO A 126 -4.05 14.82 -0.83
C PRO A 126 -3.92 13.36 -1.21
N GLY A 127 -3.19 12.61 -0.38
CA GLY A 127 -3.19 11.15 -0.44
C GLY A 127 -4.37 10.58 0.33
N ILE A 128 -4.90 9.46 -0.15
CA ILE A 128 -5.94 8.71 0.55
C ILE A 128 -5.56 7.23 0.63
N ALA A 129 -6.03 6.57 1.67
CA ALA A 129 -5.92 5.13 1.82
C ALA A 129 -7.12 4.58 2.58
N HIS A 130 -7.53 3.40 2.21
CA HIS A 130 -8.52 2.59 2.93
C HIS A 130 -7.89 1.25 3.26
N ALA A 131 -8.47 0.52 4.20
CA ALA A 131 -7.98 -0.81 4.52
C ALA A 131 -9.12 -1.79 4.69
N VAL A 132 -8.91 -3.01 4.21
CA VAL A 132 -9.79 -4.15 4.47
C VAL A 132 -8.95 -5.33 4.91
N VAL A 133 -9.50 -6.15 5.78
CA VAL A 133 -8.90 -7.44 6.15
C VAL A 133 -9.48 -8.52 5.26
N LEU A 134 -8.60 -9.29 4.64
CA LEU A 134 -8.96 -10.44 3.83
C LEU A 134 -8.44 -11.70 4.52
N GLU A 135 -9.28 -12.71 4.60
CA GLU A 135 -8.93 -13.98 5.23
C GLU A 135 -9.12 -15.13 4.26
N SER A 136 -8.27 -16.15 4.41
CA SER A 136 -8.42 -17.40 3.66
C SER A 136 -9.74 -18.07 4.04
N PRO A 137 -10.49 -18.62 3.07
CA PRO A 137 -11.63 -19.46 3.39
C PRO A 137 -11.16 -20.73 4.13
N GLU A 138 -11.96 -21.13 5.08
CA GLU A 138 -11.71 -22.38 5.81
C GLU A 138 -11.97 -23.64 4.93
#